data_80e8bd748a7ab8ba37effc706f498751
#
_entry.id   80e8bd748a7ab8ba37effc706f498751
#
_cell.length_a   1.000
_cell.length_b   1.000
_cell.length_c   1.000
_cell.angle_alpha   90.00
_cell.angle_beta   90.00
_cell.angle_gamma   90.00
#
_symmetry.space_group_name_H-M   'P 1'
#
loop_
_entity.id
_entity.type
_entity.pdbx_description
1 polymer ?
#
loop_
_entity_poly.entity_id
_entity_poly.type
_entity_poly.pdbx_seq_one_letter_code
_entity_poly.pdbx_strand_id
1 'polypeptide(L)'
;MLTKIFFAVSALLTQLVHGAAEPPVSSYSVVEVEWFLPVDPNKPNGAREFVTGTIEEAIAQMDAAHPGWSQTFTSNIQTVDPHALMARGSSPESQSVNCHLDSGKGAANCVDIRDGTRYLGSIDSPAPNNSPHSCGRVSCAYNSAIWWCNDNDSVKETTWKNIASSAWFLQDNCLYYEGRTEKVSAQEFMKDEWNVYVTGDRC
;
A
#
# COMPACT_ATOMS: atom_id res chain seq x y z
N MET A 1 57.16 -25.60 17.22
CA MET A 1 56.16 -25.67 16.14
C MET A 1 54.78 -25.45 16.74
N LEU A 2 54.20 -24.24 16.64
CA LEU A 2 52.86 -23.92 17.12
C LEU A 2 51.93 -23.98 15.91
N THR A 3 51.04 -24.96 15.90
CA THR A 3 49.97 -25.11 14.88
C THR A 3 48.84 -24.15 15.23
N LYS A 4 48.64 -23.12 14.40
CA LYS A 4 47.46 -22.24 14.51
C LYS A 4 46.25 -22.90 13.88
N ILE A 5 45.26 -23.23 14.69
CA ILE A 5 43.95 -23.73 14.23
C ILE A 5 43.09 -22.51 13.92
N PHE A 6 42.71 -22.31 12.65
CA PHE A 6 41.71 -21.32 12.22
C PHE A 6 40.33 -21.94 12.33
N PHE A 7 39.53 -21.41 13.23
CA PHE A 7 38.09 -21.70 13.23
C PHE A 7 37.42 -20.80 12.19
N ALA A 8 36.91 -21.37 11.11
CA ALA A 8 36.03 -20.68 10.18
C ALA A 8 34.64 -20.64 10.80
N VAL A 9 34.17 -19.45 11.18
CA VAL A 9 32.80 -19.22 11.58
C VAL A 9 31.98 -19.03 10.32
N SER A 10 31.25 -20.08 9.91
CA SER A 10 30.22 -19.98 8.86
C SER A 10 29.01 -19.27 9.42
N ALA A 11 28.83 -18.01 9.07
CA ALA A 11 27.58 -17.30 9.30
C ALA A 11 26.49 -17.86 8.36
N LEU A 12 25.57 -18.65 8.90
CA LEU A 12 24.34 -18.99 8.20
C LEU A 12 23.48 -17.72 8.09
N LEU A 13 23.46 -17.10 6.90
CA LEU A 13 22.42 -16.15 6.56
C LEU A 13 21.10 -16.93 6.43
N THR A 14 20.26 -16.89 7.45
CA THR A 14 18.85 -17.25 7.33
C THR A 14 18.17 -16.17 6.50
N GLN A 15 17.99 -16.41 5.21
CA GLN A 15 17.09 -15.62 4.38
C GLN A 15 15.67 -15.85 4.92
N LEU A 16 15.11 -14.83 5.52
CA LEU A 16 13.67 -14.77 5.79
C LEU A 16 12.97 -14.77 4.43
N VAL A 17 12.46 -15.93 4.05
CA VAL A 17 11.54 -16.04 2.91
C VAL A 17 10.25 -15.37 3.34
N HIS A 18 10.11 -14.07 3.04
CA HIS A 18 8.81 -13.40 3.08
C HIS A 18 7.98 -14.12 2.03
N GLY A 19 6.86 -14.73 2.43
CA GLY A 19 5.93 -15.36 1.50
C GLY A 19 5.53 -14.33 0.45
N ALA A 20 5.67 -14.70 -0.84
CA ALA A 20 5.28 -13.81 -1.92
C ALA A 20 3.82 -13.38 -1.72
N ALA A 21 3.56 -12.09 -1.91
CA ALA A 21 2.19 -11.58 -1.85
C ALA A 21 1.36 -12.26 -2.95
N GLU A 22 0.14 -12.68 -2.61
CA GLU A 22 -0.80 -13.24 -3.58
C GLU A 22 -1.82 -12.16 -3.95
N PRO A 23 -2.15 -11.99 -5.25
CA PRO A 23 -3.10 -10.99 -5.67
C PRO A 23 -4.50 -11.30 -5.09
N PRO A 24 -5.35 -10.29 -4.89
CA PRO A 24 -6.72 -10.51 -4.41
C PRO A 24 -7.58 -11.27 -5.41
N VAL A 25 -7.18 -11.28 -6.68
CA VAL A 25 -7.81 -12.01 -7.78
C VAL A 25 -6.76 -12.88 -8.47
N SER A 26 -6.99 -14.18 -8.53
CA SER A 26 -6.00 -15.18 -8.99
C SER A 26 -5.55 -15.05 -10.45
N SER A 27 -6.26 -14.27 -11.28
CA SER A 27 -5.92 -14.02 -12.69
C SER A 27 -4.88 -12.91 -12.89
N TYR A 28 -4.50 -12.17 -11.84
CA TYR A 28 -3.54 -11.07 -11.92
C TYR A 28 -2.15 -11.53 -11.50
N SER A 29 -1.14 -10.97 -12.15
CA SER A 29 0.23 -11.04 -11.64
C SER A 29 0.42 -10.01 -10.52
N VAL A 30 1.36 -10.28 -9.61
CA VAL A 30 1.77 -9.31 -8.59
C VAL A 30 2.99 -8.55 -9.08
N VAL A 31 2.94 -7.22 -8.97
CA VAL A 31 4.08 -6.34 -9.19
C VAL A 31 4.54 -5.76 -7.86
N GLU A 32 5.84 -5.63 -7.70
CA GLU A 32 6.40 -4.89 -6.58
C GLU A 32 6.18 -3.39 -6.80
N VAL A 33 5.68 -2.72 -5.78
CA VAL A 33 5.41 -1.27 -5.87
C VAL A 33 6.70 -0.50 -5.65
N GLU A 34 6.97 0.46 -6.52
CA GLU A 34 8.13 1.35 -6.44
C GLU A 34 7.70 2.73 -5.96
N TRP A 35 8.48 3.31 -5.06
CA TRP A 35 8.24 4.63 -4.47
C TRP A 35 9.39 5.56 -4.79
N PHE A 36 9.08 6.80 -5.12
CA PHE A 36 10.06 7.85 -5.30
C PHE A 36 9.82 8.95 -4.26
N LEU A 37 10.37 8.73 -3.05
CA LEU A 37 10.10 9.54 -1.87
C LEU A 37 11.15 10.63 -1.65
N PRO A 38 10.76 11.81 -1.12
CA PRO A 38 11.72 12.86 -0.80
C PRO A 38 12.61 12.42 0.37
N VAL A 39 13.92 12.66 0.27
CA VAL A 39 14.88 12.39 1.34
C VAL A 39 14.56 13.19 2.61
N ASP A 40 14.05 14.40 2.46
CA ASP A 40 13.55 15.24 3.55
C ASP A 40 12.05 15.47 3.35
N PRO A 41 11.17 14.92 4.22
CA PRO A 41 9.71 15.08 4.08
C PRO A 41 9.23 16.53 4.12
N ASN A 42 10.03 17.47 4.66
CA ASN A 42 9.72 18.90 4.65
C ASN A 42 10.12 19.59 3.34
N LYS A 43 10.80 18.87 2.44
CA LYS A 43 11.24 19.39 1.14
C LYS A 43 10.76 18.49 0.00
N PRO A 44 9.46 18.49 -0.29
CA PRO A 44 8.86 17.58 -1.29
C PRO A 44 9.45 17.73 -2.71
N ASN A 45 10.04 18.89 -3.03
CA ASN A 45 10.72 19.15 -4.30
C ASN A 45 12.24 18.97 -4.22
N GLY A 46 12.77 18.42 -3.11
CA GLY A 46 14.19 18.16 -2.89
C GLY A 46 14.67 16.87 -3.55
N ALA A 47 15.85 16.41 -3.10
CA ALA A 47 16.39 15.11 -3.49
C ALA A 47 15.40 13.98 -3.12
N ARG A 48 15.34 12.95 -3.95
CA ARG A 48 14.44 11.80 -3.78
C ARG A 48 15.20 10.50 -3.86
N GLU A 49 14.65 9.48 -3.27
CA GLU A 49 15.20 8.12 -3.25
C GLU A 49 14.15 7.10 -3.70
N PHE A 50 14.60 6.04 -4.37
CA PHE A 50 13.76 4.91 -4.73
C PHE A 50 13.78 3.87 -3.62
N VAL A 51 12.59 3.45 -3.22
CA VAL A 51 12.37 2.32 -2.29
C VAL A 51 11.21 1.47 -2.82
N THR A 52 11.11 0.22 -2.39
CA THR A 52 10.11 -0.72 -2.91
C THR A 52 9.29 -1.38 -1.79
N GLY A 53 8.21 -2.06 -2.19
CA GLY A 53 7.31 -2.76 -1.29
C GLY A 53 6.03 -2.00 -0.97
N THR A 54 5.40 -2.26 0.16
CA THR A 54 4.24 -1.48 0.63
C THR A 54 4.69 -0.12 1.16
N ILE A 55 3.75 0.82 1.36
CA ILE A 55 4.11 2.14 1.90
C ILE A 55 4.75 2.03 3.29
N GLU A 56 4.32 1.08 4.11
CA GLU A 56 4.89 0.83 5.43
C GLU A 56 6.35 0.34 5.34
N GLU A 57 6.64 -0.55 4.38
CA GLU A 57 8.00 -1.02 4.10
C GLU A 57 8.86 0.11 3.53
N ALA A 58 8.32 0.94 2.64
CA ALA A 58 8.99 2.11 2.09
C ALA A 58 9.35 3.13 3.20
N ILE A 59 8.42 3.40 4.13
CA ILE A 59 8.66 4.26 5.30
C ILE A 59 9.79 3.68 6.16
N ALA A 60 9.80 2.38 6.40
CA ALA A 60 10.84 1.73 7.18
C ALA A 60 12.22 1.81 6.50
N GLN A 61 12.28 1.64 5.17
CA GLN A 61 13.52 1.79 4.39
C GLN A 61 14.04 3.23 4.45
N MET A 62 13.15 4.23 4.27
CA MET A 62 13.52 5.64 4.38
C MET A 62 14.03 6.00 5.77
N ASP A 63 13.40 5.48 6.84
CA ASP A 63 13.83 5.75 8.21
C ASP A 63 15.18 5.08 8.55
N ALA A 64 15.44 3.92 7.97
CA ALA A 64 16.73 3.24 8.10
C ALA A 64 17.88 4.01 7.40
N ALA A 65 17.61 4.58 6.22
CA ALA A 65 18.56 5.41 5.48
C ALA A 65 18.70 6.82 6.07
N HIS A 66 17.61 7.39 6.57
CA HIS A 66 17.52 8.75 7.09
C HIS A 66 16.85 8.75 8.48
N PRO A 67 17.58 8.52 9.57
CA PRO A 67 17.02 8.39 10.92
C PRO A 67 16.12 9.58 11.31
N GLY A 68 14.87 9.29 11.73
CA GLY A 68 13.85 10.28 12.06
C GLY A 68 12.96 10.70 10.87
N TRP A 69 13.16 10.09 9.70
CA TRP A 69 12.35 10.36 8.51
C TRP A 69 10.88 10.01 8.76
N SER A 70 10.61 8.83 9.30
CA SER A 70 9.25 8.34 9.59
C SER A 70 8.50 9.26 10.55
N GLN A 71 9.17 9.77 11.58
CA GLN A 71 8.58 10.70 12.54
C GLN A 71 8.16 12.01 11.87
N THR A 72 9.03 12.58 11.02
CA THR A 72 8.76 13.82 10.28
C THR A 72 7.61 13.61 9.29
N PHE A 73 7.66 12.52 8.52
CA PHE A 73 6.63 12.17 7.56
C PHE A 73 5.26 12.01 8.22
N THR A 74 5.18 11.24 9.31
CA THR A 74 3.94 11.01 10.06
C THR A 74 3.39 12.31 10.67
N SER A 75 4.25 13.19 11.18
CA SER A 75 3.82 14.48 11.70
C SER A 75 3.19 15.37 10.62
N ASN A 76 3.73 15.35 9.42
CA ASN A 76 3.19 16.10 8.29
C ASN A 76 1.81 15.57 7.85
N ILE A 77 1.61 14.25 7.91
CA ILE A 77 0.34 13.59 7.55
C ILE A 77 -0.79 13.94 8.53
N GLN A 78 -0.50 14.04 9.82
CA GLN A 78 -1.51 14.40 10.82
C GLN A 78 -2.17 15.77 10.57
N THR A 79 -1.54 16.61 9.78
CA THR A 79 -2.09 17.92 9.37
C THR A 79 -3.01 17.85 8.14
N VAL A 80 -3.03 16.72 7.43
CA VAL A 80 -3.92 16.52 6.27
C VAL A 80 -5.31 16.16 6.77
N ASP A 81 -6.28 17.03 6.47
CA ASP A 81 -7.69 16.77 6.77
C ASP A 81 -8.17 15.53 6.00
N PRO A 82 -8.56 14.43 6.70
CA PRO A 82 -9.09 13.26 6.03
C PRO A 82 -10.34 13.56 5.19
N HIS A 83 -11.15 14.53 5.61
CA HIS A 83 -12.30 15.00 4.86
C HIS A 83 -11.94 15.73 3.56
N ALA A 84 -10.76 16.35 3.49
CA ALA A 84 -10.27 16.94 2.23
C ALA A 84 -9.92 15.86 1.18
N LEU A 85 -9.52 14.67 1.62
CA LEU A 85 -9.39 13.49 0.76
C LEU A 85 -10.78 12.96 0.33
N MET A 86 -11.78 13.10 1.22
CA MET A 86 -13.16 12.65 1.04
C MET A 86 -14.04 13.64 0.26
N ALA A 87 -13.75 14.93 0.27
CA ALA A 87 -14.57 15.98 -0.34
C ALA A 87 -14.77 15.79 -1.86
N ARG A 88 -14.20 14.74 -2.41
CA ARG A 88 -14.36 14.37 -3.82
C ARG A 88 -15.43 13.31 -4.07
N GLY A 89 -16.26 12.92 -3.08
CA GLY A 89 -17.34 11.95 -3.29
C GLY A 89 -16.88 10.73 -4.13
N SER A 90 -17.67 9.70 -4.33
CA SER A 90 -17.28 8.62 -5.28
C SER A 90 -16.43 9.20 -6.42
N SER A 91 -15.22 8.67 -6.60
CA SER A 91 -14.36 9.12 -7.71
C SER A 91 -15.24 9.37 -8.93
N PRO A 92 -15.20 10.54 -9.60
CA PRO A 92 -16.03 10.81 -10.79
C PRO A 92 -15.83 9.77 -11.89
N GLU A 93 -14.85 8.89 -11.71
CA GLU A 93 -14.46 7.78 -12.59
C GLU A 93 -14.97 6.42 -12.11
N SER A 94 -15.67 6.34 -10.96
CA SER A 94 -16.21 5.09 -10.44
C SER A 94 -17.24 4.49 -11.41
N GLN A 95 -17.09 3.19 -11.70
CA GLN A 95 -18.00 2.43 -12.54
C GLN A 95 -18.91 1.53 -11.69
N SER A 96 -18.32 0.78 -10.76
CA SER A 96 -19.04 -0.12 -9.89
C SER A 96 -18.30 -0.37 -8.58
N VAL A 97 -19.04 -0.75 -7.56
CA VAL A 97 -18.53 -1.09 -6.23
C VAL A 97 -19.10 -2.43 -5.80
N ASN A 98 -18.22 -3.30 -5.33
CA ASN A 98 -18.58 -4.59 -4.74
C ASN A 98 -18.16 -4.58 -3.27
N CYS A 99 -19.15 -4.64 -2.37
CA CYS A 99 -18.92 -4.74 -0.93
C CYS A 99 -18.99 -6.19 -0.44
N HIS A 100 -18.41 -6.45 0.73
CA HIS A 100 -18.46 -7.74 1.44
C HIS A 100 -17.95 -8.92 0.61
N LEU A 101 -16.81 -8.70 -0.05
CA LEU A 101 -16.19 -9.72 -0.88
C LEU A 101 -15.56 -10.81 -0.01
N ASP A 102 -15.76 -12.05 -0.41
CA ASP A 102 -15.03 -13.19 0.17
C ASP A 102 -13.75 -13.42 -0.65
N SER A 103 -12.66 -12.87 -0.17
CA SER A 103 -11.34 -13.04 -0.80
C SER A 103 -10.63 -14.33 -0.35
N GLY A 104 -11.24 -15.10 0.56
CA GLY A 104 -10.57 -16.21 1.24
C GLY A 104 -9.46 -15.78 2.22
N LYS A 105 -9.18 -14.48 2.31
CA LYS A 105 -8.16 -13.88 3.19
C LYS A 105 -8.77 -13.15 4.40
N GLY A 106 -10.11 -13.07 4.45
CA GLY A 106 -10.87 -12.32 5.46
C GLY A 106 -10.96 -10.83 5.15
N ALA A 107 -11.54 -10.09 6.07
CA ALA A 107 -11.73 -8.65 5.94
C ALA A 107 -10.63 -7.86 6.66
N ALA A 108 -10.29 -6.71 6.11
CA ALA A 108 -9.38 -5.74 6.71
C ALA A 108 -10.03 -5.03 7.91
N ASN A 109 -9.22 -4.57 8.85
CA ASN A 109 -9.65 -3.62 9.88
C ASN A 109 -9.68 -2.20 9.31
N CYS A 110 -10.77 -1.51 9.50
CA CYS A 110 -10.90 -0.14 9.00
C CYS A 110 -9.87 0.84 9.57
N VAL A 111 -9.42 0.63 10.82
CA VAL A 111 -8.37 1.48 11.43
C VAL A 111 -7.07 1.41 10.63
N ASP A 112 -6.62 0.19 10.29
CA ASP A 112 -5.37 -0.03 9.57
C ASP A 112 -5.47 0.50 8.12
N ILE A 113 -6.63 0.32 7.48
CA ILE A 113 -6.90 0.89 6.16
C ILE A 113 -6.89 2.42 6.18
N ARG A 114 -7.42 3.06 7.25
CA ARG A 114 -7.34 4.54 7.41
C ARG A 114 -5.90 5.03 7.42
N ASP A 115 -5.03 4.33 8.12
CA ASP A 115 -3.61 4.72 8.22
C ASP A 115 -2.92 4.57 6.86
N GLY A 116 -3.09 3.43 6.18
CA GLY A 116 -2.61 3.25 4.81
C GLY A 116 -3.13 4.31 3.84
N THR A 117 -4.43 4.61 3.90
CA THR A 117 -5.06 5.66 3.09
C THR A 117 -4.46 7.04 3.34
N ARG A 118 -4.19 7.40 4.61
CA ARG A 118 -3.55 8.67 4.97
C ARG A 118 -2.13 8.74 4.41
N TYR A 119 -1.35 7.67 4.52
CA TYR A 119 -0.02 7.60 3.93
C TYR A 119 -0.08 7.85 2.41
N LEU A 120 -0.90 7.08 1.71
CA LEU A 120 -1.06 7.22 0.26
C LEU A 120 -1.52 8.62 -0.16
N GLY A 121 -2.52 9.16 0.53
CA GLY A 121 -3.09 10.48 0.23
C GLY A 121 -2.13 11.65 0.46
N SER A 122 -1.07 11.46 1.25
CA SER A 122 -0.06 12.49 1.53
C SER A 122 1.07 12.54 0.51
N ILE A 123 1.18 11.53 -0.38
CA ILE A 123 2.22 11.47 -1.40
C ILE A 123 1.81 12.31 -2.61
N ASP A 124 2.63 13.33 -2.91
CA ASP A 124 2.39 14.25 -4.01
C ASP A 124 3.26 13.90 -5.24
N SER A 125 3.00 12.72 -5.79
CA SER A 125 3.63 12.24 -7.01
C SER A 125 2.69 11.28 -7.75
N PRO A 126 2.84 11.07 -9.06
CA PRO A 126 2.16 9.99 -9.75
C PRO A 126 2.46 8.65 -9.11
N ALA A 127 1.48 7.74 -9.09
CA ALA A 127 1.73 6.37 -8.74
C ALA A 127 2.58 5.68 -9.83
N PRO A 128 3.37 4.67 -9.48
CA PRO A 128 4.13 3.93 -10.49
C PRO A 128 3.19 3.22 -11.47
N ASN A 129 3.75 2.86 -12.61
CA ASN A 129 3.04 2.13 -13.63
C ASN A 129 2.71 0.72 -13.17
N ASN A 130 1.46 0.29 -13.39
CA ASN A 130 1.11 -1.13 -13.33
C ASN A 130 1.06 -1.72 -14.73
N SER A 131 1.71 -2.86 -14.90
CA SER A 131 1.65 -3.66 -16.12
C SER A 131 0.22 -4.15 -16.40
N PRO A 132 -0.11 -4.54 -17.64
CA PRO A 132 -1.40 -5.14 -17.93
C PRO A 132 -1.74 -6.30 -16.97
N HIS A 133 -2.99 -6.38 -16.54
CA HIS A 133 -3.50 -7.46 -15.68
C HIS A 133 -2.61 -7.77 -14.48
N SER A 134 -2.16 -6.72 -13.77
CA SER A 134 -1.34 -6.85 -12.58
C SER A 134 -1.88 -6.03 -11.41
N CYS A 135 -1.53 -6.46 -10.19
CA CYS A 135 -1.85 -5.79 -8.95
C CYS A 135 -0.58 -5.47 -8.17
N GLY A 136 -0.47 -4.26 -7.65
CA GLY A 136 0.52 -3.87 -6.66
C GLY A 136 -0.11 -3.73 -5.28
N ARG A 137 0.50 -4.31 -4.25
CA ARG A 137 0.07 -4.12 -2.86
C ARG A 137 0.67 -2.82 -2.34
N VAL A 138 -0.15 -1.76 -2.33
CA VAL A 138 0.31 -0.42 -2.00
C VAL A 138 0.38 -0.14 -0.49
N SER A 139 -0.42 -0.85 0.32
CA SER A 139 -0.36 -0.78 1.78
C SER A 139 -0.65 -2.15 2.37
N CYS A 140 0.07 -2.53 3.43
CA CYS A 140 -0.20 -3.73 4.20
C CYS A 140 0.29 -3.56 5.63
N ALA A 141 -0.63 -3.57 6.60
CA ALA A 141 -0.34 -3.54 8.01
C ALA A 141 -1.40 -4.32 8.81
N TYR A 142 -1.00 -5.01 9.85
CA TYR A 142 -1.90 -5.73 10.77
C TYR A 142 -2.94 -6.61 10.07
N ASN A 143 -2.52 -7.35 9.04
CA ASN A 143 -3.36 -8.18 8.19
C ASN A 143 -4.46 -7.42 7.44
N SER A 144 -4.21 -6.18 7.06
CA SER A 144 -5.12 -5.32 6.33
C SER A 144 -4.38 -4.70 5.16
N ALA A 145 -4.87 -4.88 3.94
CA ALA A 145 -4.19 -4.47 2.72
C ALA A 145 -5.05 -3.61 1.79
N ILE A 146 -4.36 -2.70 1.11
CA ILE A 146 -4.87 -1.96 -0.04
C ILE A 146 -4.08 -2.42 -1.26
N TRP A 147 -4.79 -2.84 -2.30
CA TRP A 147 -4.26 -3.23 -3.58
C TRP A 147 -4.73 -2.28 -4.67
N TRP A 148 -3.86 -1.99 -5.62
CA TRP A 148 -4.18 -1.31 -6.85
C TRP A 148 -3.92 -2.22 -8.04
N CYS A 149 -4.95 -2.45 -8.86
CA CYS A 149 -4.92 -3.38 -9.98
C CYS A 149 -5.21 -2.67 -11.30
N ASN A 150 -4.53 -3.11 -12.36
CA ASN A 150 -4.72 -2.66 -13.72
C ASN A 150 -5.47 -3.72 -14.53
N ASP A 151 -6.66 -3.38 -15.00
CA ASP A 151 -7.53 -4.25 -15.80
C ASP A 151 -7.30 -4.09 -17.32
N ASN A 152 -6.50 -3.06 -17.71
CA ASN A 152 -6.20 -2.77 -19.11
C ASN A 152 -5.25 -3.79 -19.74
N ASP A 153 -5.31 -3.89 -21.07
CA ASP A 153 -4.32 -4.56 -21.91
C ASP A 153 -3.03 -3.73 -22.12
N SER A 154 -2.95 -2.55 -21.53
CA SER A 154 -1.81 -1.65 -21.60
C SER A 154 -1.38 -1.19 -20.21
N VAL A 155 -0.18 -0.62 -20.10
CA VAL A 155 0.31 -0.02 -18.86
C VAL A 155 -0.64 1.08 -18.40
N LYS A 156 -0.99 1.07 -17.11
CA LYS A 156 -1.85 2.06 -16.47
C LYS A 156 -1.06 2.92 -15.50
N GLU A 157 -1.33 4.22 -15.55
CA GLU A 157 -0.86 5.21 -14.60
C GLU A 157 -2.05 5.82 -13.85
N THR A 158 -1.84 6.16 -12.57
CA THR A 158 -2.82 6.90 -11.76
C THR A 158 -2.07 7.80 -10.75
N THR A 159 -2.70 8.21 -9.67
CA THR A 159 -2.05 8.95 -8.59
C THR A 159 -2.29 8.26 -7.25
N TRP A 160 -1.38 8.45 -6.31
CA TRP A 160 -1.57 7.94 -4.94
C TRP A 160 -2.85 8.49 -4.31
N LYS A 161 -3.20 9.73 -4.61
CA LYS A 161 -4.45 10.37 -4.15
C LYS A 161 -5.70 9.68 -4.69
N ASN A 162 -5.67 9.23 -5.93
CA ASN A 162 -6.80 8.49 -6.52
C ASN A 162 -6.98 7.14 -5.84
N ILE A 163 -5.87 6.40 -5.61
CA ILE A 163 -5.89 5.13 -4.90
C ILE A 163 -6.38 5.33 -3.46
N ALA A 164 -5.85 6.34 -2.76
CA ALA A 164 -6.28 6.68 -1.40
C ALA A 164 -7.76 7.05 -1.34
N SER A 165 -8.26 7.86 -2.28
CA SER A 165 -9.66 8.26 -2.35
C SER A 165 -10.59 7.07 -2.57
N SER A 166 -10.20 6.13 -3.43
CA SER A 166 -10.95 4.89 -3.66
C SER A 166 -10.95 4.00 -2.42
N ALA A 167 -9.80 3.76 -1.80
CA ALA A 167 -9.71 2.95 -0.59
C ALA A 167 -10.54 3.55 0.57
N TRP A 168 -10.53 4.88 0.70
CA TRP A 168 -11.39 5.57 1.65
C TRP A 168 -12.88 5.40 1.33
N PHE A 169 -13.24 5.62 0.06
CA PHE A 169 -14.63 5.47 -0.38
C PHE A 169 -15.16 4.05 -0.09
N LEU A 170 -14.36 3.02 -0.36
CA LEU A 170 -14.70 1.64 -0.05
C LEU A 170 -14.93 1.43 1.45
N GLN A 171 -14.03 1.98 2.28
CA GLN A 171 -14.17 1.88 3.72
C GLN A 171 -15.42 2.58 4.24
N ASP A 172 -15.76 3.75 3.73
CA ASP A 172 -16.91 4.53 4.18
C ASP A 172 -18.25 3.89 3.76
N ASN A 173 -18.29 3.29 2.57
CA ASN A 173 -19.52 2.75 1.99
C ASN A 173 -19.73 1.25 2.20
N CYS A 174 -18.65 0.48 2.46
CA CYS A 174 -18.71 -0.97 2.58
C CYS A 174 -18.33 -1.48 3.99
N LEU A 175 -18.20 -0.57 4.95
CA LEU A 175 -17.94 -0.90 6.34
C LEU A 175 -19.05 -1.77 6.93
N TYR A 176 -18.67 -2.77 7.72
CA TYR A 176 -19.56 -3.55 8.56
C TYR A 176 -18.89 -3.88 9.90
N TYR A 177 -19.67 -4.38 10.85
CA TYR A 177 -19.17 -4.72 12.16
C TYR A 177 -19.03 -6.23 12.34
N GLU A 178 -17.85 -6.67 12.78
CA GLU A 178 -17.62 -8.00 13.30
C GLU A 178 -17.33 -7.89 14.81
N GLY A 179 -18.37 -8.17 15.59
CA GLY A 179 -18.35 -7.86 17.02
C GLY A 179 -18.29 -6.35 17.27
N ARG A 180 -17.15 -5.86 17.81
CA ARG A 180 -16.90 -4.43 18.04
C ARG A 180 -15.90 -3.83 17.04
N THR A 181 -15.43 -4.60 16.10
CA THR A 181 -14.40 -4.19 15.15
C THR A 181 -15.05 -3.77 13.84
N GLU A 182 -14.69 -2.60 13.35
CA GLU A 182 -15.04 -2.15 12.00
C GLU A 182 -14.21 -2.89 10.97
N LYS A 183 -14.88 -3.54 10.03
CA LYS A 183 -14.28 -4.35 8.98
C LYS A 183 -14.69 -3.87 7.60
N VAL A 184 -13.82 -4.13 6.63
CA VAL A 184 -14.09 -3.89 5.22
C VAL A 184 -13.45 -4.96 4.35
N SER A 185 -14.19 -5.42 3.34
CA SER A 185 -13.67 -6.23 2.23
C SER A 185 -14.46 -5.82 0.99
N ALA A 186 -13.82 -5.07 0.09
CA ALA A 186 -14.52 -4.40 -0.99
C ALA A 186 -13.60 -4.05 -2.16
N GLN A 187 -14.20 -3.81 -3.32
CA GLN A 187 -13.50 -3.45 -4.55
C GLN A 187 -14.27 -2.36 -5.29
N GLU A 188 -13.58 -1.34 -5.76
CA GLU A 188 -14.11 -0.29 -6.63
C GLU A 188 -13.45 -0.37 -8.00
N PHE A 189 -14.27 -0.49 -9.05
CA PHE A 189 -13.84 -0.48 -10.44
C PHE A 189 -14.00 0.91 -11.03
N MET A 190 -12.99 1.35 -11.78
CA MET A 190 -12.98 2.63 -12.47
C MET A 190 -13.34 2.47 -13.94
N LYS A 191 -13.91 3.52 -14.54
CA LYS A 191 -14.34 3.52 -15.97
C LYS A 191 -13.20 3.32 -16.94
N ASP A 192 -11.99 3.67 -16.56
CA ASP A 192 -10.79 3.54 -17.37
C ASP A 192 -9.97 2.29 -16.99
N GLU A 193 -10.71 1.25 -16.58
CA GLU A 193 -10.23 -0.15 -16.46
C GLU A 193 -9.06 -0.32 -15.49
N TRP A 194 -9.21 0.20 -14.28
CA TRP A 194 -8.39 -0.12 -13.11
C TRP A 194 -9.27 -0.22 -11.88
N ASN A 195 -8.75 -0.80 -10.82
CA ASN A 195 -9.53 -0.97 -9.60
C ASN A 195 -8.67 -0.85 -8.35
N VAL A 196 -9.34 -0.58 -7.23
CA VAL A 196 -8.76 -0.67 -5.88
C VAL A 196 -9.49 -1.75 -5.11
N TYR A 197 -8.73 -2.59 -4.45
CA TYR A 197 -9.24 -3.67 -3.62
C TYR A 197 -8.75 -3.48 -2.18
N VAL A 198 -9.68 -3.53 -1.21
CA VAL A 198 -9.40 -3.48 0.22
C VAL A 198 -9.83 -4.80 0.85
N THR A 199 -8.91 -5.50 1.52
CA THR A 199 -9.18 -6.84 2.05
C THR A 199 -8.20 -7.19 3.17
N GLY A 200 -8.49 -8.25 3.93
CA GLY A 200 -7.49 -8.91 4.75
C GLY A 200 -6.35 -9.48 3.90
N ASP A 201 -5.12 -9.45 4.40
CA ASP A 201 -3.97 -10.09 3.77
C ASP A 201 -2.86 -10.34 4.82
N ARG A 202 -1.91 -11.21 4.50
CA ARG A 202 -0.72 -11.38 5.33
C ARG A 202 0.28 -10.29 5.02
N CYS A 203 0.63 -9.51 6.03
CA CYS A 203 1.61 -8.44 5.91
C CYS A 203 3.02 -8.87 6.40
#